data_90331ebe6f2267d57d3b3ad654c4f185
#
_entry.id   90331ebe6f2267d57d3b3ad654c4f185
#
_cell.length_a   1.000
_cell.length_b   1.000
_cell.length_c   1.000
_cell.angle_alpha   90.00
_cell.angle_beta   90.00
_cell.angle_gamma   90.00
#
_symmetry.space_group_name_H-M   'P 1'
#
loop_
_entity.id
_entity.type
_entity.pdbx_description
1 polymer ?
#
loop_
_entity_poly.entity_id
_entity_poly.type
_entity_poly.pdbx_seq_one_letter_code
_entity_poly.pdbx_strand_id
1 'polypeptide(L)'
;MELIDLHVHSTASDGSLTPSEVADEAIRMGLKAIALTDHDTIDGIPEILAYTKDKDLEVVPGVELSCYYNKREVHILGYFMDYENEELKKELQYLKEQRDNRNIKMVELMQKDGLNVTMEKLLHGNPDSVITRAHFARVLVEEGICKDKEVAFRKYIGVGCKYYLPKPQVPCEKAMDILNKYAKCSFLAHPLLYHFGYAQIEELADYLKPLGLTGIEAYHSSNNAYESDKLRSIALHHDLLISGGSDFHGVVKPNIQMGKGRGSMKIPMRLLDEIKKAI
;
A
#
# COMPACT_ATOMS: atom_id res chain seq x y z
N MET A 1 -13.32 9.31 21.30
CA MET A 1 -13.34 9.32 19.81
C MET A 1 -12.74 8.01 19.37
N GLU A 2 -13.50 7.21 18.65
CA GLU A 2 -13.06 5.96 18.08
C GLU A 2 -12.16 6.24 16.88
N LEU A 3 -11.01 5.58 16.80
CA LEU A 3 -9.98 5.77 15.79
C LEU A 3 -9.84 4.53 14.93
N ILE A 4 -9.43 4.74 13.69
CA ILE A 4 -9.26 3.71 12.66
C ILE A 4 -7.94 3.91 11.91
N ASP A 5 -7.55 2.91 11.11
CA ASP A 5 -6.44 2.97 10.17
C ASP A 5 -6.80 2.20 8.90
N LEU A 6 -7.02 2.89 7.79
CA LEU A 6 -7.47 2.26 6.55
C LEU A 6 -6.35 1.96 5.55
N HIS A 7 -5.09 1.91 6.03
CA HIS A 7 -3.94 1.59 5.19
C HIS A 7 -2.85 0.88 5.99
N VAL A 8 -2.92 -0.45 6.04
CA VAL A 8 -1.92 -1.27 6.75
C VAL A 8 -1.51 -2.47 5.91
N HIS A 9 -0.25 -2.90 6.09
CA HIS A 9 0.36 -4.00 5.35
C HIS A 9 0.78 -5.13 6.27
N SER A 10 0.70 -6.36 5.75
CA SER A 10 1.14 -7.58 6.42
C SER A 10 2.28 -8.27 5.66
N THR A 11 2.67 -9.46 6.16
CA THR A 11 3.62 -10.34 5.47
C THR A 11 3.09 -10.92 4.16
N ALA A 12 1.81 -10.75 3.82
CA ALA A 12 1.31 -11.09 2.49
C ALA A 12 1.93 -10.20 1.40
N SER A 13 2.38 -8.99 1.76
CA SER A 13 3.24 -8.15 0.90
C SER A 13 4.55 -7.81 1.59
N ASP A 14 4.76 -6.60 2.03
CA ASP A 14 6.04 -6.11 2.56
C ASP A 14 5.97 -5.57 4.00
N GLY A 15 4.90 -5.87 4.71
CA GLY A 15 4.85 -5.72 6.15
C GLY A 15 5.67 -6.80 6.88
N SER A 16 5.93 -6.60 8.15
CA SER A 16 6.70 -7.53 8.99
C SER A 16 5.85 -8.37 9.95
N LEU A 17 4.57 -8.08 10.06
CA LEU A 17 3.62 -8.80 10.91
C LEU A 17 2.72 -9.65 10.04
N THR A 18 2.39 -10.87 10.49
CA THR A 18 1.35 -11.68 9.86
C THR A 18 0.00 -10.96 9.93
N PRO A 19 -0.98 -11.30 9.08
CA PRO A 19 -2.31 -10.68 9.15
C PRO A 19 -2.94 -10.75 10.56
N SER A 20 -2.76 -11.86 11.27
CA SER A 20 -3.23 -12.03 12.65
C SER A 20 -2.50 -11.09 13.64
N GLU A 21 -1.19 -10.94 13.52
CA GLU A 21 -0.39 -10.02 14.34
C GLU A 21 -0.71 -8.55 14.03
N VAL A 22 -1.07 -8.21 12.78
CA VAL A 22 -1.59 -6.88 12.41
C VAL A 22 -2.87 -6.58 13.19
N ALA A 23 -3.78 -7.54 13.29
CA ALA A 23 -5.01 -7.37 14.06
C ALA A 23 -4.72 -7.18 15.56
N ASP A 24 -3.80 -7.95 16.15
CA ASP A 24 -3.42 -7.79 17.54
C ASP A 24 -2.77 -6.41 17.79
N GLU A 25 -1.94 -5.93 16.88
CA GLU A 25 -1.36 -4.59 16.95
C GLU A 25 -2.45 -3.50 16.89
N ALA A 26 -3.44 -3.63 15.99
CA ALA A 26 -4.57 -2.71 15.91
C ALA A 26 -5.37 -2.64 17.22
N ILE A 27 -5.66 -3.80 17.82
CA ILE A 27 -6.34 -3.91 19.12
C ILE A 27 -5.47 -3.27 20.22
N ARG A 28 -4.17 -3.56 20.25
CA ARG A 28 -3.21 -2.96 21.20
C ARG A 28 -3.18 -1.44 21.08
N MET A 29 -3.30 -0.91 19.87
CA MET A 29 -3.36 0.53 19.61
C MET A 29 -4.72 1.16 19.91
N GLY A 30 -5.73 0.36 20.25
CA GLY A 30 -7.08 0.82 20.56
C GLY A 30 -7.88 1.26 19.34
N LEU A 31 -7.53 0.76 18.16
CA LEU A 31 -8.28 1.03 16.93
C LEU A 31 -9.58 0.22 16.90
N LYS A 32 -10.62 0.78 16.30
CA LYS A 32 -11.93 0.15 16.12
C LYS A 32 -12.10 -0.49 14.74
N ALA A 33 -11.38 0.02 13.76
CA ALA A 33 -11.34 -0.59 12.42
C ALA A 33 -9.98 -0.40 11.77
N ILE A 34 -9.62 -1.36 10.92
CA ILE A 34 -8.48 -1.27 10.00
C ILE A 34 -8.89 -1.74 8.61
N ALA A 35 -8.17 -1.30 7.56
CA ALA A 35 -8.19 -1.95 6.27
C ALA A 35 -6.85 -2.64 6.02
N LEU A 36 -6.86 -3.95 5.80
CA LEU A 36 -5.67 -4.66 5.32
C LEU A 36 -5.56 -4.43 3.81
N THR A 37 -4.49 -3.78 3.38
CA THR A 37 -4.31 -3.26 2.02
C THR A 37 -2.96 -3.65 1.43
N ASP A 38 -2.62 -4.92 1.53
CA ASP A 38 -1.37 -5.46 1.00
C ASP A 38 -1.16 -5.13 -0.49
N HIS A 39 0.08 -4.92 -0.90
CA HIS A 39 0.44 -4.55 -2.27
C HIS A 39 0.12 -5.66 -3.27
N ASP A 40 -0.77 -5.36 -4.22
CA ASP A 40 -1.13 -6.22 -5.36
C ASP A 40 -1.57 -7.65 -4.97
N THR A 41 -2.03 -7.86 -3.71
CA THR A 41 -2.53 -9.16 -3.21
C THR A 41 -3.66 -8.99 -2.21
N ILE A 42 -4.49 -10.01 -2.10
CA ILE A 42 -5.58 -10.16 -1.11
C ILE A 42 -5.38 -11.39 -0.23
N ASP A 43 -4.21 -12.05 -0.33
CA ASP A 43 -3.95 -13.36 0.29
C ASP A 43 -3.98 -13.31 1.83
N GLY A 44 -3.70 -12.14 2.44
CA GLY A 44 -3.79 -11.94 3.89
C GLY A 44 -5.22 -11.77 4.43
N ILE A 45 -6.21 -11.50 3.57
CA ILE A 45 -7.57 -11.16 3.99
C ILE A 45 -8.29 -12.34 4.68
N PRO A 46 -8.25 -13.58 4.14
CA PRO A 46 -8.93 -14.70 4.80
C PRO A 46 -8.41 -14.97 6.22
N GLU A 47 -7.10 -14.86 6.44
CA GLU A 47 -6.49 -15.05 7.76
C GLU A 47 -6.97 -14.01 8.76
N ILE A 48 -6.84 -12.72 8.43
CA ILE A 48 -7.20 -11.65 9.36
C ILE A 48 -8.70 -11.65 9.70
N LEU A 49 -9.57 -11.91 8.73
CA LEU A 49 -11.02 -11.99 8.95
C LEU A 49 -11.40 -13.18 9.84
N ALA A 50 -10.79 -14.36 9.61
CA ALA A 50 -11.00 -15.51 10.46
C ALA A 50 -10.52 -15.25 11.90
N TYR A 51 -9.36 -14.61 12.05
CA TYR A 51 -8.76 -14.29 13.33
C TYR A 51 -9.55 -13.25 14.12
N THR A 52 -10.20 -12.29 13.48
CA THR A 52 -10.92 -11.18 14.12
C THR A 52 -12.40 -11.44 14.34
N LYS A 53 -12.92 -12.59 13.90
CA LYS A 53 -14.35 -12.91 13.91
C LYS A 53 -15.05 -12.64 15.25
N ASP A 54 -14.37 -12.92 16.38
CA ASP A 54 -14.91 -12.77 17.74
C ASP A 54 -14.18 -11.65 18.52
N LYS A 55 -13.51 -10.72 17.82
CA LYS A 55 -12.77 -9.61 18.40
C LYS A 55 -13.50 -8.28 18.17
N ASP A 56 -13.28 -7.31 19.05
CA ASP A 56 -13.82 -5.94 18.91
C ASP A 56 -12.92 -5.10 17.96
N LEU A 57 -12.78 -5.58 16.74
CA LEU A 57 -12.04 -4.92 15.66
C LEU A 57 -12.75 -5.20 14.33
N GLU A 58 -13.19 -4.16 13.66
CA GLU A 58 -13.68 -4.28 12.28
C GLU A 58 -12.52 -4.32 11.31
N VAL A 59 -12.52 -5.29 10.39
CA VAL A 59 -11.53 -5.39 9.31
C VAL A 59 -12.21 -5.17 7.97
N VAL A 60 -11.75 -4.16 7.24
CA VAL A 60 -12.16 -3.88 5.86
C VAL A 60 -11.24 -4.66 4.93
N PRO A 61 -11.77 -5.61 4.12
CA PRO A 61 -11.00 -6.26 3.06
C PRO A 61 -10.52 -5.22 2.05
N GLY A 62 -9.22 -5.09 1.86
CA GLY A 62 -8.65 -4.09 0.96
C GLY A 62 -7.50 -4.62 0.12
N VAL A 63 -6.99 -3.78 -0.74
CA VAL A 63 -5.80 -3.98 -1.56
C VAL A 63 -5.18 -2.63 -1.89
N GLU A 64 -3.86 -2.56 -2.02
CA GLU A 64 -3.18 -1.42 -2.61
C GLU A 64 -2.62 -1.80 -3.98
N LEU A 65 -3.26 -1.35 -5.06
CA LEU A 65 -2.80 -1.62 -6.43
C LEU A 65 -1.77 -0.58 -6.88
N SER A 66 -0.65 -1.09 -7.42
CA SER A 66 0.37 -0.26 -8.03
C SER A 66 0.08 -0.02 -9.50
N CYS A 67 0.01 1.24 -9.92
CA CYS A 67 -0.16 1.61 -11.33
C CYS A 67 0.73 2.79 -11.74
N TYR A 68 0.64 3.22 -12.99
CA TYR A 68 1.50 4.27 -13.54
C TYR A 68 0.66 5.40 -14.16
N TYR A 69 0.98 6.62 -13.76
CA TYR A 69 0.50 7.85 -14.32
C TYR A 69 1.69 8.74 -14.71
N ASN A 70 1.74 9.23 -15.95
CA ASN A 70 2.82 10.08 -16.46
C ASN A 70 4.23 9.55 -16.12
N LYS A 71 4.45 8.23 -16.31
CA LYS A 71 5.73 7.52 -16.03
C LYS A 71 6.10 7.47 -14.53
N ARG A 72 5.22 7.87 -13.62
CA ARG A 72 5.40 7.74 -12.17
C ARG A 72 4.51 6.64 -11.63
N GLU A 73 5.05 5.86 -10.72
CA GLU A 73 4.29 4.89 -9.96
C GLU A 73 3.38 5.63 -8.98
N VAL A 74 2.09 5.33 -9.03
CA VAL A 74 1.06 5.79 -8.12
C VAL A 74 0.30 4.59 -7.61
N HIS A 75 -0.34 4.70 -6.44
CA HIS A 75 -1.07 3.61 -5.83
C HIS A 75 -2.53 3.97 -5.64
N ILE A 76 -3.40 2.98 -5.77
CA ILE A 76 -4.83 3.13 -5.56
C ILE A 76 -5.29 2.05 -4.59
N LEU A 77 -5.88 2.49 -3.47
CA LEU A 77 -6.49 1.60 -2.49
C LEU A 77 -7.86 1.16 -2.99
N GLY A 78 -8.17 -0.11 -2.86
CA GLY A 78 -9.51 -0.65 -3.00
C GLY A 78 -10.03 -1.09 -1.64
N TYR A 79 -11.26 -0.76 -1.29
CA TYR A 79 -11.90 -1.23 -0.06
C TYR A 79 -13.14 -2.06 -0.33
N PHE A 80 -13.46 -2.94 0.62
CA PHE A 80 -14.57 -3.90 0.54
C PHE A 80 -14.42 -4.80 -0.69
N MET A 81 -13.21 -5.38 -0.83
CA MET A 81 -12.87 -6.28 -1.91
C MET A 81 -13.69 -7.56 -1.87
N ASP A 82 -14.12 -8.03 -3.05
CA ASP A 82 -14.69 -9.37 -3.26
C ASP A 82 -13.55 -10.41 -3.29
N TYR A 83 -12.90 -10.60 -2.12
CA TYR A 83 -11.67 -11.37 -1.98
C TYR A 83 -11.85 -12.89 -2.23
N GLU A 84 -13.07 -13.39 -2.26
CA GLU A 84 -13.37 -14.79 -2.60
C GLU A 84 -13.45 -15.02 -4.11
N ASN A 85 -13.49 -13.96 -4.91
CA ASN A 85 -13.69 -14.00 -6.35
C ASN A 85 -12.46 -14.59 -7.07
N GLU A 86 -12.64 -15.72 -7.76
CA GLU A 86 -11.56 -16.44 -8.44
C GLU A 86 -10.98 -15.68 -9.64
N GLU A 87 -11.76 -14.84 -10.32
CA GLU A 87 -11.24 -14.01 -11.42
C GLU A 87 -10.36 -12.88 -10.89
N LEU A 88 -10.71 -12.27 -9.75
CA LEU A 88 -9.85 -11.31 -9.08
C LEU A 88 -8.51 -11.95 -8.69
N LYS A 89 -8.54 -13.14 -8.09
CA LYS A 89 -7.33 -13.87 -7.72
C LYS A 89 -6.41 -14.12 -8.91
N LYS A 90 -6.97 -14.50 -10.07
CA LYS A 90 -6.22 -14.69 -11.32
C LYS A 90 -5.62 -13.37 -11.84
N GLU A 91 -6.37 -12.27 -11.78
CA GLU A 91 -5.86 -10.95 -12.21
C GLU A 91 -4.71 -10.49 -11.32
N LEU A 92 -4.82 -10.62 -9.99
CA LEU A 92 -3.75 -10.28 -9.05
C LEU A 92 -2.54 -11.22 -9.20
N GLN A 93 -2.77 -12.52 -9.38
CA GLN A 93 -1.70 -13.47 -9.65
C GLN A 93 -0.90 -13.09 -10.90
N TYR A 94 -1.56 -12.69 -11.98
CA TYR A 94 -0.89 -12.19 -13.18
C TYR A 94 -0.01 -10.96 -12.88
N LEU A 95 -0.51 -10.00 -12.09
CA LEU A 95 0.28 -8.82 -11.69
C LEU A 95 1.50 -9.21 -10.84
N LYS A 96 1.34 -10.18 -9.92
CA LYS A 96 2.41 -10.73 -9.11
C LYS A 96 3.49 -11.38 -9.98
N GLU A 97 3.12 -12.23 -10.94
CA GLU A 97 4.05 -12.88 -11.86
C GLU A 97 4.87 -11.88 -12.68
N GLN A 98 4.23 -10.81 -13.17
CA GLN A 98 4.95 -9.74 -13.86
C GLN A 98 5.98 -9.03 -12.95
N ARG A 99 5.63 -8.85 -11.69
CA ARG A 99 6.54 -8.30 -10.66
C ARG A 99 7.69 -9.25 -10.38
N ASP A 100 7.40 -10.54 -10.22
CA ASP A 100 8.40 -11.57 -9.91
C ASP A 100 9.42 -11.74 -11.06
N ASN A 101 8.97 -11.73 -12.30
CA ASN A 101 9.84 -11.74 -13.47
C ASN A 101 10.83 -10.55 -13.47
N ARG A 102 10.40 -9.36 -13.05
CA ARG A 102 11.26 -8.19 -12.87
C ARG A 102 12.23 -8.40 -11.70
N ASN A 103 11.75 -8.92 -10.57
CA ASN A 103 12.55 -9.16 -9.38
C ASN A 103 13.68 -10.17 -9.65
N ILE A 104 13.40 -11.28 -10.36
CA ILE A 104 14.40 -12.25 -10.79
C ILE A 104 15.52 -11.56 -11.59
N LYS A 105 15.17 -10.74 -12.56
CA LYS A 105 16.17 -9.99 -13.35
C LYS A 105 16.99 -9.02 -12.48
N MET A 106 16.41 -8.38 -11.48
CA MET A 106 17.16 -7.52 -10.56
C MET A 106 18.13 -8.35 -9.70
N VAL A 107 17.71 -9.53 -9.22
CA VAL A 107 18.59 -10.48 -8.51
C VAL A 107 19.75 -10.92 -9.39
N GLU A 108 19.50 -11.32 -10.63
CA GLU A 108 20.53 -11.71 -11.59
C GLU A 108 21.57 -10.61 -11.82
N LEU A 109 21.13 -9.34 -11.97
CA LEU A 109 22.02 -8.20 -12.10
C LEU A 109 22.91 -8.00 -10.87
N MET A 110 22.34 -8.16 -9.67
CA MET A 110 23.07 -8.03 -8.42
C MET A 110 24.09 -9.17 -8.25
N GLN A 111 23.67 -10.41 -8.52
CA GLN A 111 24.55 -11.58 -8.44
C GLN A 111 25.72 -11.53 -9.44
N LYS A 112 25.48 -10.99 -10.65
CA LYS A 112 26.54 -10.76 -11.63
C LYS A 112 27.66 -9.85 -11.11
N ASP A 113 27.33 -8.94 -10.22
CA ASP A 113 28.30 -8.05 -9.56
C ASP A 113 28.80 -8.63 -8.22
N GLY A 114 28.50 -9.87 -7.90
CA GLY A 114 28.97 -10.55 -6.69
C GLY A 114 28.19 -10.20 -5.42
N LEU A 115 27.01 -9.53 -5.53
CA LEU A 115 26.17 -9.24 -4.38
C LEU A 115 25.37 -10.47 -3.97
N ASN A 116 25.37 -10.78 -2.68
CA ASN A 116 24.71 -11.98 -2.13
C ASN A 116 23.20 -11.76 -1.91
N VAL A 117 22.47 -11.44 -3.00
CA VAL A 117 21.02 -11.27 -3.01
C VAL A 117 20.39 -12.46 -3.74
N THR A 118 19.42 -13.14 -3.13
CA THR A 118 18.69 -14.26 -3.71
C THR A 118 17.20 -14.10 -3.52
N MET A 119 16.39 -14.77 -4.35
CA MET A 119 14.93 -14.79 -4.18
C MET A 119 14.53 -15.36 -2.82
N GLU A 120 15.20 -16.42 -2.34
CA GLU A 120 14.98 -17.02 -1.01
C GLU A 120 15.16 -15.98 0.12
N LYS A 121 16.24 -15.17 0.08
CA LYS A 121 16.45 -14.10 1.05
C LYS A 121 15.39 -13.01 0.97
N LEU A 122 14.94 -12.68 -0.23
CA LEU A 122 13.87 -11.71 -0.41
C LEU A 122 12.55 -12.19 0.19
N LEU A 123 12.19 -13.45 -0.03
CA LEU A 123 10.96 -14.06 0.50
C LEU A 123 10.99 -14.27 2.03
N HIS A 124 12.18 -14.37 2.64
CA HIS A 124 12.36 -14.48 4.10
C HIS A 124 11.46 -15.52 4.78
N GLY A 125 11.28 -16.67 4.12
CA GLY A 125 10.46 -17.77 4.63
C GLY A 125 8.97 -17.70 4.32
N ASN A 126 8.49 -16.64 3.65
CA ASN A 126 7.13 -16.56 3.15
C ASN A 126 7.10 -16.63 1.61
N PRO A 127 6.91 -17.83 1.02
CA PRO A 127 6.98 -18.04 -0.43
C PRO A 127 5.87 -17.32 -1.19
N ASP A 128 4.76 -17.00 -0.53
CA ASP A 128 3.58 -16.38 -1.14
C ASP A 128 3.60 -14.86 -1.08
N SER A 129 4.57 -14.26 -0.39
CA SER A 129 4.69 -12.82 -0.25
C SER A 129 4.93 -12.11 -1.60
N VAL A 130 4.29 -10.96 -1.79
CA VAL A 130 4.55 -10.07 -2.93
C VAL A 130 5.84 -9.30 -2.68
N ILE A 131 6.92 -9.66 -3.37
CA ILE A 131 8.22 -9.01 -3.21
C ILE A 131 8.19 -7.59 -3.76
N THR A 132 8.43 -6.62 -2.88
CA THR A 132 8.60 -5.20 -3.21
C THR A 132 10.07 -4.77 -3.16
N ARG A 133 10.37 -3.53 -3.51
CA ARG A 133 11.73 -2.98 -3.35
C ARG A 133 12.16 -2.86 -1.88
N ALA A 134 11.21 -2.84 -0.95
CA ALA A 134 11.53 -2.85 0.48
C ALA A 134 12.26 -4.13 0.91
N HIS A 135 11.90 -5.29 0.33
CA HIS A 135 12.59 -6.55 0.54
C HIS A 135 14.05 -6.50 0.05
N PHE A 136 14.29 -5.94 -1.14
CA PHE A 136 15.66 -5.72 -1.62
C PHE A 136 16.44 -4.80 -0.69
N ALA A 137 15.84 -3.69 -0.23
CA ALA A 137 16.50 -2.78 0.72
C ALA A 137 16.86 -3.50 2.02
N ARG A 138 15.98 -4.35 2.55
CA ARG A 138 16.23 -5.16 3.74
C ARG A 138 17.44 -6.08 3.51
N VAL A 139 17.43 -6.89 2.45
CA VAL A 139 18.52 -7.83 2.16
C VAL A 139 19.85 -7.10 1.94
N LEU A 140 19.87 -5.96 1.24
CA LEU A 140 21.09 -5.17 1.05
C LEU A 140 21.68 -4.67 2.39
N VAL A 141 20.84 -4.36 3.37
CA VAL A 141 21.29 -3.97 4.72
C VAL A 141 21.76 -5.19 5.51
N GLU A 142 21.00 -6.28 5.52
CA GLU A 142 21.31 -7.53 6.22
C GLU A 142 22.64 -8.14 5.74
N GLU A 143 22.93 -8.06 4.45
CA GLU A 143 24.20 -8.53 3.85
C GLU A 143 25.36 -7.52 4.01
N GLY A 144 25.14 -6.40 4.71
CA GLY A 144 26.16 -5.38 4.93
C GLY A 144 26.59 -4.61 3.67
N ILE A 145 25.84 -4.71 2.57
CA ILE A 145 26.13 -4.03 1.30
C ILE A 145 25.91 -2.52 1.44
N CYS A 146 24.95 -2.12 2.27
CA CYS A 146 24.72 -0.73 2.63
C CYS A 146 24.30 -0.59 4.09
N LYS A 147 24.47 0.63 4.63
CA LYS A 147 24.27 0.89 6.06
C LYS A 147 22.79 0.96 6.50
N ASP A 148 21.91 1.38 5.61
CA ASP A 148 20.48 1.58 5.88
C ASP A 148 19.64 1.51 4.58
N LYS A 149 18.31 1.42 4.74
CA LYS A 149 17.37 1.32 3.64
C LYS A 149 17.38 2.57 2.75
N GLU A 150 17.59 3.76 3.30
CA GLU A 150 17.65 5.00 2.53
C GLU A 150 18.82 4.96 1.53
N VAL A 151 19.98 4.48 1.99
CA VAL A 151 21.15 4.27 1.11
C VAL A 151 20.86 3.19 0.05
N ALA A 152 20.16 2.12 0.40
CA ALA A 152 19.75 1.09 -0.56
C ALA A 152 18.92 1.70 -1.70
N PHE A 153 17.88 2.47 -1.39
CA PHE A 153 17.07 3.15 -2.40
C PHE A 153 17.86 4.18 -3.20
N ARG A 154 18.68 5.01 -2.54
CA ARG A 154 19.40 6.08 -3.22
C ARG A 154 20.51 5.58 -4.15
N LYS A 155 21.18 4.47 -3.83
CA LYS A 155 22.39 4.01 -4.55
C LYS A 155 22.22 2.73 -5.36
N TYR A 156 21.25 1.89 -5.04
CA TYR A 156 21.17 0.54 -5.61
C TYR A 156 19.89 0.28 -6.37
N ILE A 157 18.71 0.57 -5.78
CA ILE A 157 17.40 0.09 -6.26
C ILE A 157 16.39 1.20 -6.54
N GLY A 158 16.74 2.47 -6.35
CA GLY A 158 15.90 3.61 -6.72
C GLY A 158 15.94 3.87 -8.22
N VAL A 159 15.01 4.69 -8.70
CA VAL A 159 14.91 5.07 -10.11
C VAL A 159 16.24 5.66 -10.59
N GLY A 160 16.75 5.13 -11.71
CA GLY A 160 18.05 5.54 -12.27
C GLY A 160 19.28 4.85 -11.65
N CYS A 161 19.11 4.04 -10.61
CA CYS A 161 20.22 3.26 -10.03
C CYS A 161 20.51 2.01 -10.88
N LYS A 162 21.74 1.46 -10.70
CA LYS A 162 22.27 0.35 -11.50
C LYS A 162 21.39 -0.90 -11.51
N TYR A 163 20.77 -1.25 -10.36
CA TYR A 163 19.95 -2.46 -10.21
C TYR A 163 18.45 -2.17 -10.28
N TYR A 164 18.07 -0.93 -10.62
CA TYR A 164 16.68 -0.61 -10.84
C TYR A 164 16.22 -1.12 -12.21
N LEU A 165 15.20 -1.97 -12.18
CA LEU A 165 14.42 -2.28 -13.38
C LEU A 165 12.98 -1.81 -13.15
N PRO A 166 12.37 -1.11 -14.12
CA PRO A 166 10.97 -0.74 -14.02
C PRO A 166 10.10 -2.00 -14.01
N LYS A 167 9.03 -1.98 -13.19
CA LYS A 167 7.96 -2.97 -13.32
C LYS A 167 7.30 -2.80 -14.71
N PRO A 168 6.66 -3.86 -15.25
CA PRO A 168 5.67 -3.66 -16.31
C PRO A 168 4.69 -2.58 -15.84
N GLN A 169 4.52 -1.56 -16.69
CA GLN A 169 3.67 -0.43 -16.33
C GLN A 169 2.21 -0.85 -16.46
N VAL A 170 1.57 -1.12 -15.32
CA VAL A 170 0.12 -1.26 -15.25
C VAL A 170 -0.46 0.15 -15.35
N PRO A 171 -1.20 0.50 -16.40
CA PRO A 171 -1.82 1.83 -16.49
C PRO A 171 -2.89 1.98 -15.41
N CYS A 172 -3.16 3.21 -14.99
CA CYS A 172 -4.18 3.47 -13.98
C CYS A 172 -5.56 2.96 -14.41
N GLU A 173 -5.87 3.00 -15.71
CA GLU A 173 -7.13 2.47 -16.25
C GLU A 173 -7.30 0.98 -15.91
N LYS A 174 -6.25 0.18 -16.05
CA LYS A 174 -6.32 -1.26 -15.71
C LYS A 174 -6.50 -1.49 -14.21
N ALA A 175 -5.83 -0.70 -13.36
CA ALA A 175 -6.01 -0.77 -11.93
C ALA A 175 -7.45 -0.36 -11.53
N MET A 176 -7.97 0.72 -12.14
CA MET A 176 -9.34 1.17 -11.91
C MET A 176 -10.38 0.16 -12.41
N ASP A 177 -10.14 -0.50 -13.56
CA ASP A 177 -11.02 -1.57 -14.06
C ASP A 177 -11.14 -2.73 -13.06
N ILE A 178 -10.00 -3.16 -12.46
CA ILE A 178 -10.00 -4.18 -11.42
C ILE A 178 -10.79 -3.69 -10.19
N LEU A 179 -10.52 -2.48 -9.71
CA LEU A 179 -11.18 -1.95 -8.51
C LEU A 179 -12.68 -1.72 -8.74
N ASN A 180 -13.10 -1.19 -9.87
CA ASN A 180 -14.50 -1.01 -10.20
C ASN A 180 -15.29 -2.33 -10.29
N LYS A 181 -14.60 -3.42 -10.66
CA LYS A 181 -15.22 -4.74 -10.80
C LYS A 181 -15.29 -5.49 -9.47
N TYR A 182 -14.31 -5.32 -8.60
CA TYR A 182 -14.12 -6.18 -7.43
C TYR A 182 -14.03 -5.46 -6.09
N ALA A 183 -13.97 -4.13 -6.05
CA ALA A 183 -14.07 -3.31 -4.85
C ALA A 183 -15.39 -2.54 -4.81
N LYS A 184 -15.80 -2.08 -3.62
CA LYS A 184 -16.95 -1.17 -3.51
C LYS A 184 -16.57 0.29 -3.71
N CYS A 185 -15.33 0.65 -3.40
CA CYS A 185 -14.79 2.00 -3.57
C CYS A 185 -13.28 1.98 -3.70
N SER A 186 -12.72 3.06 -4.26
CA SER A 186 -11.29 3.23 -4.51
C SER A 186 -10.78 4.60 -4.08
N PHE A 187 -9.55 4.67 -3.59
CA PHE A 187 -8.94 5.89 -3.07
C PHE A 187 -7.52 6.08 -3.59
N LEU A 188 -7.18 7.28 -4.04
CA LEU A 188 -5.81 7.63 -4.36
C LEU A 188 -4.97 7.62 -3.09
N ALA A 189 -4.01 6.69 -2.99
CA ALA A 189 -3.16 6.49 -1.82
C ALA A 189 -2.10 7.59 -1.70
N HIS A 190 -1.76 8.01 -0.50
CA HIS A 190 -0.62 8.88 -0.12
C HIS A 190 -0.09 9.82 -1.23
N PRO A 191 -0.91 10.72 -1.84
CA PRO A 191 -0.59 11.42 -3.09
C PRO A 191 0.66 12.32 -2.99
N LEU A 192 1.05 12.76 -1.81
CA LEU A 192 2.26 13.57 -1.61
C LEU A 192 3.56 12.75 -1.73
N LEU A 193 3.51 11.43 -1.59
CA LEU A 193 4.70 10.56 -1.74
C LEU A 193 5.15 10.43 -3.20
N TYR A 194 4.34 10.82 -4.16
CA TYR A 194 4.72 10.83 -5.58
C TYR A 194 5.60 12.03 -5.97
N HIS A 195 5.85 12.94 -5.03
CA HIS A 195 6.56 14.20 -5.28
C HIS A 195 5.86 15.05 -6.35
N PHE A 196 4.54 15.01 -6.38
CA PHE A 196 3.69 15.91 -7.14
C PHE A 196 3.41 17.19 -6.34
N GLY A 197 3.31 18.32 -7.05
CA GLY A 197 2.70 19.52 -6.49
C GLY A 197 1.17 19.35 -6.38
N TYR A 198 0.50 20.19 -5.59
CA TYR A 198 -0.96 20.09 -5.40
C TYR A 198 -1.74 20.18 -6.71
N ALA A 199 -1.34 21.05 -7.65
CA ALA A 199 -1.97 21.13 -8.98
C ALA A 199 -1.87 19.80 -9.75
N GLN A 200 -0.73 19.09 -9.67
CA GLN A 200 -0.58 17.78 -10.32
C GLN A 200 -1.39 16.69 -9.61
N ILE A 201 -1.64 16.83 -8.31
CA ILE A 201 -2.55 15.92 -7.58
C ILE A 201 -4.00 16.16 -8.01
N GLU A 202 -4.39 17.43 -8.22
CA GLU A 202 -5.71 17.78 -8.79
C GLU A 202 -5.87 17.23 -10.21
N GLU A 203 -4.87 17.40 -11.08
CA GLU A 203 -4.87 16.81 -12.44
C GLU A 203 -5.00 15.28 -12.39
N LEU A 204 -4.33 14.62 -11.45
CA LEU A 204 -4.44 13.16 -11.27
C LEU A 204 -5.84 12.77 -10.76
N ALA A 205 -6.44 13.54 -9.85
CA ALA A 205 -7.80 13.32 -9.38
C ALA A 205 -8.83 13.50 -10.51
N ASP A 206 -8.68 14.55 -11.33
CA ASP A 206 -9.51 14.79 -12.52
C ASP A 206 -9.42 13.67 -13.54
N TYR A 207 -8.22 13.11 -13.73
CA TYR A 207 -8.02 11.96 -14.60
C TYR A 207 -8.63 10.67 -14.07
N LEU A 208 -8.51 10.40 -12.75
CA LEU A 208 -8.99 9.15 -12.14
C LEU A 208 -10.51 9.18 -11.83
N LYS A 209 -11.10 10.35 -11.57
CA LYS A 209 -12.52 10.48 -11.23
C LYS A 209 -13.46 9.88 -12.31
N PRO A 210 -13.32 10.22 -13.61
CA PRO A 210 -14.14 9.59 -14.65
C PRO A 210 -13.88 8.10 -14.83
N LEU A 211 -12.73 7.58 -14.34
CA LEU A 211 -12.44 6.15 -14.31
C LEU A 211 -13.06 5.46 -13.08
N GLY A 212 -13.74 6.18 -12.19
CA GLY A 212 -14.47 5.62 -11.05
C GLY A 212 -13.79 5.83 -9.69
N LEU A 213 -12.74 6.69 -9.58
CA LEU A 213 -12.14 7.00 -8.29
C LEU A 213 -13.18 7.57 -7.32
N THR A 214 -13.27 6.98 -6.13
CA THR A 214 -14.25 7.35 -5.11
C THR A 214 -13.73 8.40 -4.12
N GLY A 215 -12.41 8.39 -3.83
CA GLY A 215 -11.85 9.28 -2.82
C GLY A 215 -10.34 9.47 -2.87
N ILE A 216 -9.83 10.23 -1.89
CA ILE A 216 -8.40 10.49 -1.70
C ILE A 216 -8.02 10.16 -0.26
N GLU A 217 -6.88 9.51 -0.06
CA GLU A 217 -6.25 9.36 1.25
C GLU A 217 -5.62 10.70 1.66
N ALA A 218 -6.40 11.50 2.39
CA ALA A 218 -5.96 12.83 2.82
C ALA A 218 -5.16 12.79 4.12
N TYR A 219 -5.45 11.82 5.00
CA TYR A 219 -4.70 11.61 6.23
C TYR A 219 -3.68 10.49 6.02
N HIS A 220 -2.40 10.84 6.11
CA HIS A 220 -1.31 9.85 5.97
C HIS A 220 -0.23 10.13 7.02
N SER A 221 0.46 9.08 7.46
CA SER A 221 1.47 9.17 8.53
C SER A 221 2.59 10.18 8.25
N SER A 222 2.93 10.42 6.98
CA SER A 222 3.95 11.39 6.57
C SER A 222 3.43 12.83 6.48
N ASN A 223 2.10 13.05 6.44
CA ASN A 223 1.52 14.36 6.25
C ASN A 223 1.45 15.14 7.57
N ASN A 224 1.78 16.41 7.54
CA ASN A 224 1.43 17.32 8.62
C ASN A 224 -0.05 17.80 8.47
N ALA A 225 -0.54 18.57 9.45
CA ALA A 225 -1.93 19.01 9.47
C ALA A 225 -2.28 19.89 8.23
N TYR A 226 -1.38 20.77 7.80
CA TYR A 226 -1.59 21.61 6.63
C TYR A 226 -1.66 20.80 5.34
N GLU A 227 -0.80 19.82 5.18
CA GLU A 227 -0.78 18.90 4.03
C GLU A 227 -2.07 18.08 3.96
N SER A 228 -2.53 17.54 5.09
CA SER A 228 -3.82 16.84 5.17
C SER A 228 -5.01 17.76 4.85
N ASP A 229 -5.02 19.00 5.34
CA ASP A 229 -6.08 19.95 5.04
C ASP A 229 -6.11 20.34 3.55
N LYS A 230 -4.94 20.45 2.90
CA LYS A 230 -4.87 20.67 1.45
C LYS A 230 -5.45 19.51 0.65
N LEU A 231 -5.08 18.26 1.00
CA LEU A 231 -5.63 17.09 0.33
C LEU A 231 -7.14 16.92 0.56
N ARG A 232 -7.61 17.23 1.77
CA ARG A 232 -9.05 17.28 2.05
C ARG A 232 -9.77 18.32 1.18
N SER A 233 -9.17 19.51 1.02
CA SER A 233 -9.74 20.56 0.17
C SER A 233 -9.82 20.11 -1.29
N ILE A 234 -8.78 19.42 -1.79
CA ILE A 234 -8.79 18.83 -3.14
C ILE A 234 -9.90 17.79 -3.25
N ALA A 235 -9.99 16.85 -2.31
CA ALA A 235 -11.04 15.83 -2.34
C ALA A 235 -12.44 16.46 -2.38
N LEU A 236 -12.71 17.43 -1.52
CA LEU A 236 -14.01 18.11 -1.48
C LEU A 236 -14.29 18.93 -2.75
N HIS A 237 -13.29 19.58 -3.35
CA HIS A 237 -13.46 20.31 -4.61
C HIS A 237 -13.86 19.41 -5.77
N HIS A 238 -13.39 18.17 -5.76
CA HIS A 238 -13.69 17.16 -6.77
C HIS A 238 -14.86 16.22 -6.37
N ASP A 239 -15.66 16.54 -5.34
CA ASP A 239 -16.73 15.66 -4.82
C ASP A 239 -16.23 14.22 -4.55
N LEU A 240 -15.04 14.10 -3.99
CA LEU A 240 -14.44 12.84 -3.61
C LEU A 240 -14.51 12.64 -2.09
N LEU A 241 -14.66 11.40 -1.67
CA LEU A 241 -14.58 11.01 -0.26
C LEU A 241 -13.16 11.12 0.29
N ILE A 242 -13.07 11.10 1.61
CA ILE A 242 -11.81 11.19 2.33
C ILE A 242 -11.54 9.89 3.08
N SER A 243 -10.35 9.34 2.92
CA SER A 243 -9.85 8.28 3.77
C SER A 243 -8.56 8.68 4.47
N GLY A 244 -8.00 7.77 5.22
CA GLY A 244 -6.68 7.93 5.83
C GLY A 244 -6.14 6.66 6.42
N GLY A 245 -4.82 6.56 6.45
CA GLY A 245 -4.09 5.44 7.00
C GLY A 245 -2.67 5.80 7.39
N SER A 246 -2.04 4.90 8.13
CA SER A 246 -0.65 5.10 8.54
C SER A 246 0.36 4.61 7.50
N ASP A 247 -0.06 3.74 6.61
CA ASP A 247 0.83 2.97 5.74
C ASP A 247 1.84 2.15 6.58
N PHE A 248 1.29 1.50 7.63
CA PHE A 248 2.03 0.71 8.60
C PHE A 248 2.60 -0.57 7.98
N HIS A 249 3.90 -0.83 8.25
CA HIS A 249 4.62 -2.01 7.77
C HIS A 249 5.41 -2.71 8.89
N GLY A 250 5.10 -2.41 10.16
CA GLY A 250 5.85 -2.94 11.30
C GLY A 250 7.31 -2.47 11.31
N VAL A 251 8.25 -3.38 11.60
CA VAL A 251 9.68 -3.05 11.68
C VAL A 251 10.31 -2.65 10.34
N VAL A 252 9.61 -2.86 9.23
CA VAL A 252 10.07 -2.40 7.91
C VAL A 252 10.09 -0.86 7.85
N LYS A 253 9.10 -0.21 8.47
CA LYS A 253 9.02 1.25 8.66
C LYS A 253 8.98 1.59 10.16
N PRO A 254 10.08 1.47 10.92
CA PRO A 254 10.08 1.48 12.39
C PRO A 254 9.61 2.80 13.02
N ASN A 255 9.62 3.89 12.26
CA ASN A 255 9.17 5.20 12.71
C ASN A 255 7.65 5.42 12.51
N ILE A 256 6.94 4.47 11.89
CA ILE A 256 5.51 4.53 11.64
C ILE A 256 4.80 3.60 12.62
N GLN A 257 3.87 4.14 13.38
CA GLN A 257 2.99 3.39 14.26
C GLN A 257 1.57 3.38 13.67
N MET A 258 0.89 2.24 13.76
CA MET A 258 -0.48 2.10 13.32
C MET A 258 -1.40 3.13 13.99
N GLY A 259 -2.26 3.78 13.21
CA GLY A 259 -3.16 4.83 13.68
C GLY A 259 -2.51 6.15 14.08
N LYS A 260 -1.19 6.30 13.87
CA LYS A 260 -0.44 7.50 14.23
C LYS A 260 0.36 8.06 13.05
N GLY A 261 0.59 9.38 13.08
CA GLY A 261 1.39 10.07 12.07
C GLY A 261 1.82 11.45 12.52
N ARG A 262 2.51 12.16 11.63
CA ARG A 262 2.92 13.56 11.84
C ARG A 262 1.70 14.45 12.10
N GLY A 263 1.90 15.56 12.80
CA GLY A 263 0.83 16.51 13.07
C GLY A 263 -0.26 15.95 14.01
N SER A 264 0.06 14.92 14.82
CA SER A 264 -0.91 14.25 15.69
C SER A 264 -2.10 13.67 14.91
N MET A 265 -1.81 13.02 13.78
CA MET A 265 -2.82 12.37 12.95
C MET A 265 -3.79 11.53 13.80
N LYS A 266 -5.07 11.75 13.58
CA LYS A 266 -6.17 10.96 14.14
C LYS A 266 -7.21 10.76 13.05
N ILE A 267 -7.49 9.51 12.74
CA ILE A 267 -8.47 9.15 11.72
C ILE A 267 -9.73 8.68 12.45
N PRO A 268 -10.80 9.49 12.46
CA PRO A 268 -12.01 9.16 13.21
C PRO A 268 -12.85 8.12 12.49
N MET A 269 -13.51 7.23 13.22
CA MET A 269 -14.43 6.18 12.73
C MET A 269 -15.48 6.73 11.76
N ARG A 270 -15.95 7.97 11.97
CA ARG A 270 -16.93 8.62 11.10
C ARG A 270 -16.55 8.62 9.61
N LEU A 271 -15.24 8.63 9.27
CA LEU A 271 -14.81 8.57 7.86
C LEU A 271 -15.16 7.21 7.23
N LEU A 272 -14.99 6.13 7.97
CA LEU A 272 -15.42 4.81 7.51
C LEU A 272 -16.95 4.74 7.41
N ASP A 273 -17.68 5.35 8.35
CA ASP A 273 -19.15 5.43 8.30
C ASP A 273 -19.64 6.24 7.07
N GLU A 274 -18.94 7.32 6.72
CA GLU A 274 -19.22 8.13 5.52
C GLU A 274 -18.96 7.32 4.25
N ILE A 275 -17.84 6.58 4.19
CA ILE A 275 -17.54 5.67 3.09
C ILE A 275 -18.61 4.60 2.95
N LYS A 276 -19.00 3.93 4.04
CA LYS A 276 -20.05 2.89 4.03
C LYS A 276 -21.42 3.38 3.58
N LYS A 277 -21.74 4.65 3.81
CA LYS A 277 -23.00 5.26 3.36
C LYS A 277 -23.02 5.60 1.88
N ALA A 278 -21.84 5.75 1.28
CA ALA A 278 -21.70 6.14 -0.11
C ALA A 278 -21.62 4.96 -1.11
N ILE A 279 -21.48 3.71 -0.60
CA ILE A 279 -21.29 2.48 -1.38
C ILE A 279 -22.51 1.57 -1.40
#